data_ff1d3d8fcbb157d6ad160de1085cff99
#
_entry.id   ff1d3d8fcbb157d6ad160de1085cff99
#
_cell.length_a   1.000
_cell.length_b   1.000
_cell.length_c   1.000
_cell.angle_alpha   90.00
_cell.angle_beta   90.00
_cell.angle_gamma   90.00
#
_symmetry.space_group_name_H-M   'P 1'
#
loop_
_entity.id
_entity.type
_entity.pdbx_description
1 polymer ?
#
loop_
_entity_poly.entity_id
_entity_poly.type
_entity_poly.pdbx_seq_one_letter_code
_entity_poly.pdbx_strand_id
1 'polypeptide(L)'
;MIQRQTGRRVGAVKHRKPHDTGREHLDWLALVDVSGPFLSLPVLRKTWPALDGLTKEQRARLRAEHGAWQRGGDVGDWIRYVLRDLLGWGDALHTDGLDIFKVDVPEHDTTLVPGFVLVEPGKDVAPEATRLIGLICEGDPVRRVKGSEWSATPADRVAHLCRSHNVPLGLATDGRRWALVWAPRGGVTTTAVFDAITWNEAADLTVVRAFVSLLRRERFFAVTDDQTLPALLEASKDNQELITERLGVQVRQAVELLVAAIGRAEAAEIERGGRGLPKDVKPEDVYRGAVAVMMRIVFLLFAEE
;
A
#
# COMPACT_ATOMS: atom_id res chain seq x y z
N MET A 1 -39.46 -60.01 -18.55
CA MET A 1 -39.16 -59.10 -17.43
C MET A 1 -37.78 -58.56 -17.66
N ILE A 2 -37.66 -57.31 -18.16
CA ILE A 2 -36.40 -56.66 -18.47
C ILE A 2 -36.25 -55.50 -17.47
N GLN A 3 -35.29 -55.59 -16.56
CA GLN A 3 -34.94 -54.59 -15.60
C GLN A 3 -34.14 -53.49 -16.29
N ARG A 4 -34.64 -52.26 -16.27
CA ARG A 4 -33.94 -51.06 -16.69
C ARG A 4 -33.03 -50.57 -15.53
N GLN A 5 -31.71 -50.60 -15.72
CA GLN A 5 -30.76 -49.96 -14.86
C GLN A 5 -30.77 -48.44 -15.16
N THR A 6 -31.13 -47.64 -14.17
CA THR A 6 -31.02 -46.20 -14.18
C THR A 6 -29.59 -45.78 -13.86
N GLY A 7 -28.83 -45.36 -14.88
CA GLY A 7 -27.49 -44.81 -14.72
C GLY A 7 -27.54 -43.47 -14.00
N ARG A 8 -26.92 -43.42 -12.83
CA ARG A 8 -26.70 -42.20 -12.04
C ARG A 8 -25.64 -41.34 -12.74
N ARG A 9 -26.03 -40.20 -13.30
CA ARG A 9 -25.10 -39.22 -13.86
C ARG A 9 -24.25 -38.65 -12.71
N VAL A 10 -22.97 -38.99 -12.69
CA VAL A 10 -21.97 -38.33 -11.84
C VAL A 10 -21.80 -36.89 -12.36
N GLY A 11 -22.20 -35.91 -11.54
CA GLY A 11 -22.07 -34.52 -11.86
C GLY A 11 -20.58 -34.14 -12.04
N ALA A 12 -20.26 -33.54 -13.17
CA ALA A 12 -18.93 -33.03 -13.46
C ALA A 12 -18.54 -32.02 -12.40
N VAL A 13 -17.50 -32.35 -11.64
CA VAL A 13 -16.83 -31.42 -10.72
C VAL A 13 -16.28 -30.26 -11.58
N LYS A 14 -16.89 -29.08 -11.50
CA LYS A 14 -16.36 -27.89 -12.11
C LYS A 14 -15.01 -27.60 -11.44
N HIS A 15 -13.92 -27.91 -12.12
CA HIS A 15 -12.59 -27.45 -11.74
C HIS A 15 -12.62 -25.92 -11.70
N ARG A 16 -12.64 -25.37 -10.48
CA ARG A 16 -12.40 -23.96 -10.23
C ARG A 16 -10.99 -23.68 -10.74
N LYS A 17 -10.85 -22.81 -11.77
CA LYS A 17 -9.53 -22.36 -12.25
C LYS A 17 -8.73 -21.90 -11.02
N PRO A 18 -7.42 -22.24 -10.92
CA PRO A 18 -6.59 -21.69 -9.86
C PRO A 18 -6.74 -20.18 -9.88
N HIS A 19 -7.09 -19.58 -8.75
CA HIS A 19 -7.12 -18.13 -8.59
C HIS A 19 -5.72 -17.63 -8.92
N ASP A 20 -5.60 -16.77 -9.93
CA ASP A 20 -4.34 -16.08 -10.21
C ASP A 20 -4.12 -15.03 -9.10
N THR A 21 -3.42 -15.46 -8.07
CA THR A 21 -3.17 -14.68 -6.85
C THR A 21 -2.40 -13.40 -7.15
N GLY A 22 -1.60 -13.39 -8.22
CA GLY A 22 -0.90 -12.19 -8.69
C GLY A 22 -1.84 -11.12 -9.21
N ARG A 23 -2.89 -11.52 -9.91
CA ARG A 23 -3.90 -10.61 -10.45
C ARG A 23 -4.77 -9.99 -9.34
N GLU A 24 -5.14 -10.77 -8.33
CA GLU A 24 -5.92 -10.27 -7.18
C GLU A 24 -5.16 -9.13 -6.45
N HIS A 25 -3.84 -9.25 -6.28
CA HIS A 25 -3.03 -8.21 -5.65
C HIS A 25 -2.90 -6.96 -6.53
N LEU A 26 -2.77 -7.11 -7.84
CA LEU A 26 -2.77 -5.98 -8.78
C LEU A 26 -4.10 -5.22 -8.75
N ASP A 27 -5.21 -5.97 -8.73
CA ASP A 27 -6.56 -5.39 -8.77
C ASP A 27 -6.81 -4.46 -7.57
N TRP A 28 -6.47 -4.88 -6.34
CA TRP A 28 -6.69 -4.02 -5.17
C TRP A 28 -5.63 -2.91 -5.03
N LEU A 29 -4.36 -3.16 -5.41
CA LEU A 29 -3.32 -2.12 -5.39
C LEU A 29 -3.65 -0.96 -6.33
N ALA A 30 -4.28 -1.23 -7.47
CA ALA A 30 -4.72 -0.20 -8.42
C ALA A 30 -5.87 0.68 -7.88
N LEU A 31 -6.59 0.22 -6.84
CA LEU A 31 -7.73 0.93 -6.24
C LEU A 31 -7.35 1.68 -4.94
N VAL A 32 -6.14 1.51 -4.46
CA VAL A 32 -5.62 2.17 -3.26
C VAL A 32 -4.73 3.34 -3.68
N ASP A 33 -5.01 4.53 -3.15
CA ASP A 33 -4.17 5.71 -3.41
C ASP A 33 -2.92 5.65 -2.51
N VAL A 34 -1.76 5.45 -3.14
CA VAL A 34 -0.49 5.21 -2.44
C VAL A 34 0.47 6.37 -2.68
N SER A 35 1.05 6.89 -1.60
CA SER A 35 2.14 7.86 -1.61
C SER A 35 3.33 7.31 -0.84
N GLY A 36 4.48 7.23 -1.48
CA GLY A 36 5.70 6.62 -0.93
C GLY A 36 5.84 5.11 -1.24
N PRO A 37 6.94 4.46 -0.79
CA PRO A 37 7.17 3.04 -1.02
C PRO A 37 6.17 2.18 -0.24
N PHE A 38 5.42 1.33 -0.94
CA PHE A 38 4.40 0.46 -0.37
C PHE A 38 4.68 -1.01 -0.70
N LEU A 39 3.76 -1.89 -0.33
CA LEU A 39 3.88 -3.33 -0.52
C LEU A 39 4.10 -3.71 -2.00
N SER A 40 5.16 -4.43 -2.27
CA SER A 40 5.51 -4.90 -3.61
C SER A 40 4.89 -6.27 -3.92
N LEU A 41 4.56 -6.51 -5.19
CA LEU A 41 3.98 -7.79 -5.63
C LEU A 41 4.82 -9.02 -5.24
N PRO A 42 6.16 -9.02 -5.32
CA PRO A 42 6.97 -10.16 -4.89
C PRO A 42 6.77 -10.49 -3.41
N VAL A 43 6.72 -9.46 -2.54
CA VAL A 43 6.49 -9.63 -1.09
C VAL A 43 5.07 -10.13 -0.84
N LEU A 44 4.07 -9.53 -1.48
CA LEU A 44 2.67 -9.94 -1.35
C LEU A 44 2.45 -11.39 -1.78
N ARG A 45 2.97 -11.80 -2.93
CA ARG A 45 2.84 -13.19 -3.42
C ARG A 45 3.50 -14.21 -2.51
N LYS A 46 4.63 -13.84 -1.91
CA LYS A 46 5.36 -14.72 -0.99
C LYS A 46 4.62 -14.87 0.35
N THR A 47 4.10 -13.78 0.89
CA THR A 47 3.54 -13.73 2.25
C THR A 47 2.05 -14.04 2.26
N TRP A 48 1.30 -13.51 1.31
CA TRP A 48 -0.14 -13.70 1.18
C TRP A 48 -0.48 -14.22 -0.22
N PRO A 49 -0.33 -15.53 -0.46
CA PRO A 49 -0.68 -16.11 -1.76
C PRO A 49 -2.18 -15.94 -2.09
N ALA A 50 -3.02 -15.66 -1.11
CA ALA A 50 -4.43 -15.27 -1.29
C ALA A 50 -4.84 -14.31 -0.17
N LEU A 51 -5.70 -13.33 -0.49
CA LEU A 51 -6.32 -12.45 0.49
C LEU A 51 -7.28 -13.24 1.39
N ASP A 52 -7.37 -12.85 2.66
CA ASP A 52 -8.30 -13.41 3.61
C ASP A 52 -9.75 -13.25 3.13
N GLY A 53 -10.54 -14.31 3.22
CA GLY A 53 -11.96 -14.28 2.87
C GLY A 53 -12.80 -13.70 4.00
N LEU A 54 -13.83 -12.94 3.65
CA LEU A 54 -14.89 -12.61 4.61
C LEU A 54 -15.92 -13.73 4.65
N THR A 55 -16.38 -14.15 5.85
CA THR A 55 -17.47 -15.10 5.99
C THR A 55 -18.79 -14.51 5.45
N LYS A 56 -19.78 -15.35 5.27
CA LYS A 56 -21.10 -14.89 4.83
C LYS A 56 -21.72 -13.90 5.84
N GLU A 57 -21.54 -14.18 7.12
CA GLU A 57 -22.01 -13.38 8.24
C GLU A 57 -21.29 -12.03 8.28
N GLN A 58 -19.96 -12.03 8.15
CA GLN A 58 -19.18 -10.79 8.09
C GLN A 58 -19.60 -9.91 6.91
N ARG A 59 -19.81 -10.49 5.73
CA ARG A 59 -20.31 -9.73 4.55
C ARG A 59 -21.72 -9.18 4.74
N ALA A 60 -22.60 -9.93 5.39
CA ALA A 60 -23.97 -9.49 5.67
C ALA A 60 -23.95 -8.32 6.67
N ARG A 61 -23.15 -8.43 7.75
CA ARG A 61 -22.98 -7.37 8.74
C ARG A 61 -22.31 -6.13 8.16
N LEU A 62 -21.24 -6.28 7.37
CA LEU A 62 -20.59 -5.17 6.67
C LEU A 62 -21.60 -4.36 5.83
N ARG A 63 -22.43 -5.05 5.04
CA ARG A 63 -23.47 -4.37 4.24
C ARG A 63 -24.51 -3.64 5.08
N ALA A 64 -24.89 -4.22 6.21
CA ALA A 64 -25.87 -3.60 7.11
C ALA A 64 -25.31 -2.32 7.76
N GLU A 65 -24.11 -2.40 8.35
CA GLU A 65 -23.45 -1.27 9.03
C GLU A 65 -23.04 -0.17 8.05
N HIS A 66 -22.45 -0.54 6.91
CA HIS A 66 -22.11 0.39 5.85
C HIS A 66 -23.36 1.10 5.30
N GLY A 67 -24.43 0.35 5.05
CA GLY A 67 -25.70 0.94 4.60
C GLY A 67 -26.35 1.85 5.65
N ALA A 68 -26.21 1.57 6.95
CA ALA A 68 -26.66 2.44 8.02
C ALA A 68 -25.87 3.77 8.01
N TRP A 69 -24.54 3.69 7.93
CA TRP A 69 -23.68 4.86 7.81
C TRP A 69 -24.01 5.72 6.57
N GLN A 70 -24.15 5.10 5.39
CA GLN A 70 -24.49 5.83 4.16
C GLN A 70 -25.87 6.55 4.21
N ARG A 71 -26.80 6.05 5.00
CA ARG A 71 -28.09 6.70 5.22
C ARG A 71 -28.09 7.79 6.29
N GLY A 72 -26.91 8.22 6.74
CA GLY A 72 -26.74 9.29 7.73
C GLY A 72 -26.67 8.80 9.19
N GLY A 73 -26.35 7.52 9.40
CA GLY A 73 -26.01 6.98 10.72
C GLY A 73 -24.74 7.59 11.28
N ASP A 74 -24.53 7.41 12.59
CA ASP A 74 -23.36 7.96 13.29
C ASP A 74 -22.05 7.40 12.74
N VAL A 75 -21.12 8.30 12.40
CA VAL A 75 -19.82 7.93 11.83
C VAL A 75 -18.93 7.23 12.86
N GLY A 76 -19.08 7.56 14.14
CA GLY A 76 -18.35 6.93 15.24
C GLY A 76 -18.76 5.47 15.42
N ASP A 77 -20.05 5.15 15.26
CA ASP A 77 -20.53 3.76 15.28
C ASP A 77 -19.99 2.96 14.12
N TRP A 78 -19.92 3.55 12.91
CA TRP A 78 -19.31 2.94 11.75
C TRP A 78 -17.80 2.69 11.96
N ILE A 79 -17.05 3.69 12.44
CA ILE A 79 -15.62 3.54 12.74
C ILE A 79 -15.42 2.45 13.81
N ARG A 80 -16.21 2.44 14.86
CA ARG A 80 -16.15 1.45 15.92
C ARG A 80 -16.41 0.04 15.39
N TYR A 81 -17.41 -0.14 14.52
CA TYR A 81 -17.67 -1.42 13.86
C TYR A 81 -16.47 -1.88 13.04
N VAL A 82 -15.88 -1.01 12.23
CA VAL A 82 -14.71 -1.38 11.40
C VAL A 82 -13.54 -1.82 12.28
N LEU A 83 -13.20 -1.05 13.30
CA LEU A 83 -12.05 -1.36 14.15
C LEU A 83 -12.28 -2.59 15.04
N ARG A 84 -13.41 -2.65 15.75
CA ARG A 84 -13.66 -3.72 16.74
C ARG A 84 -14.10 -5.03 16.13
N ASP A 85 -14.99 -4.97 15.14
CA ASP A 85 -15.68 -6.16 14.63
C ASP A 85 -15.11 -6.64 13.30
N LEU A 86 -14.97 -5.75 12.31
CA LEU A 86 -14.46 -6.12 10.98
C LEU A 86 -12.98 -6.49 11.03
N LEU A 87 -12.15 -5.69 11.71
CA LEU A 87 -10.72 -5.95 11.92
C LEU A 87 -10.45 -6.87 13.13
N GLY A 88 -11.44 -7.09 13.97
CA GLY A 88 -11.36 -7.99 15.12
C GLY A 88 -10.47 -7.46 16.24
N TRP A 89 -10.24 -6.14 16.35
CA TRP A 89 -9.33 -5.57 17.35
C TRP A 89 -9.85 -5.69 18.79
N GLY A 90 -11.18 -5.69 18.99
CA GLY A 90 -11.84 -6.02 20.24
C GLY A 90 -11.22 -5.39 21.48
N ASP A 91 -10.66 -6.22 22.33
CA ASP A 91 -9.99 -5.87 23.59
C ASP A 91 -8.59 -5.23 23.41
N ALA A 92 -7.99 -5.35 22.25
CA ALA A 92 -6.71 -4.72 21.92
C ALA A 92 -6.85 -3.23 21.53
N LEU A 93 -8.09 -2.78 21.23
CA LEU A 93 -8.39 -1.39 20.87
C LEU A 93 -8.66 -0.57 22.13
N HIS A 94 -7.86 0.46 22.36
CA HIS A 94 -7.99 1.40 23.47
C HIS A 94 -8.28 2.80 22.95
N THR A 95 -9.29 3.44 23.55
CA THR A 95 -9.71 4.83 23.26
C THR A 95 -9.55 5.74 24.49
N ASP A 96 -9.25 5.16 25.65
CA ASP A 96 -9.05 5.82 26.91
C ASP A 96 -7.63 5.66 27.42
N GLY A 97 -7.18 6.53 28.34
CA GLY A 97 -5.82 6.48 28.90
C GLY A 97 -4.73 6.89 27.92
N LEU A 98 -5.07 7.67 26.89
CA LEU A 98 -4.18 8.03 25.78
C LEU A 98 -3.28 9.22 26.08
N ASP A 99 -3.35 9.82 27.27
CA ASP A 99 -2.56 10.98 27.65
C ASP A 99 -1.05 10.75 27.58
N ILE A 100 -0.59 9.52 27.77
CA ILE A 100 0.80 9.12 27.67
C ILE A 100 1.35 9.22 26.22
N PHE A 101 0.46 9.32 25.24
CA PHE A 101 0.79 9.50 23.83
C PHE A 101 0.69 10.96 23.36
N LYS A 102 0.46 11.91 24.28
CA LYS A 102 0.48 13.33 23.94
C LYS A 102 1.85 13.75 23.43
N VAL A 103 1.85 14.53 22.36
CA VAL A 103 3.05 15.15 21.80
C VAL A 103 2.78 16.62 21.59
N ASP A 104 3.56 17.45 22.24
CA ASP A 104 3.52 18.89 22.02
C ASP A 104 4.35 19.24 20.76
N VAL A 105 3.81 20.12 19.94
CA VAL A 105 4.43 20.64 18.73
C VAL A 105 4.52 22.18 18.89
N PRO A 106 5.54 22.66 19.63
CA PRO A 106 5.62 24.07 20.03
C PRO A 106 5.68 25.03 18.84
N GLU A 107 6.27 24.61 17.72
CA GLU A 107 6.40 25.42 16.51
C GLU A 107 5.04 25.78 15.90
N HIS A 108 3.98 25.04 16.28
CA HIS A 108 2.62 25.21 15.78
C HIS A 108 1.60 25.44 16.90
N ASP A 109 2.06 25.71 18.12
CA ASP A 109 1.21 25.88 19.33
C ASP A 109 0.10 24.82 19.41
N THR A 110 0.46 23.56 19.18
CA THR A 110 -0.49 22.45 19.07
C THR A 110 -0.01 21.26 19.87
N THR A 111 -0.93 20.61 20.58
CA THR A 111 -0.73 19.30 21.21
C THR A 111 -1.47 18.25 20.43
N LEU A 112 -0.76 17.20 20.01
CA LEU A 112 -1.35 16.03 19.37
C LEU A 112 -1.74 15.00 20.42
N VAL A 113 -2.95 14.46 20.27
CA VAL A 113 -3.46 13.33 21.08
C VAL A 113 -4.03 12.31 20.10
N PRO A 114 -3.68 11.02 20.21
CA PRO A 114 -4.34 10.00 19.37
C PRO A 114 -5.80 9.84 19.73
N GLY A 115 -6.62 9.39 18.78
CA GLY A 115 -8.02 9.02 19.01
C GLY A 115 -8.17 7.58 19.49
N PHE A 116 -7.20 6.72 19.15
CA PHE A 116 -7.14 5.32 19.58
C PHE A 116 -5.74 4.74 19.41
N VAL A 117 -5.46 3.66 20.13
CA VAL A 117 -4.25 2.86 19.95
C VAL A 117 -4.60 1.37 19.93
N LEU A 118 -3.76 0.58 19.22
CA LEU A 118 -3.84 -0.88 19.22
C LEU A 118 -2.70 -1.41 20.09
N VAL A 119 -3.06 -2.00 21.23
CA VAL A 119 -2.11 -2.49 22.25
C VAL A 119 -2.11 -4.01 22.28
N GLU A 120 -0.98 -4.59 22.60
CA GLU A 120 -0.85 -6.05 22.76
C GLU A 120 -1.80 -6.54 23.85
N PRO A 121 -2.64 -7.57 23.58
CA PRO A 121 -3.62 -8.06 24.55
C PRO A 121 -3.01 -8.45 25.88
N GLY A 122 -3.61 -7.96 26.97
CA GLY A 122 -3.15 -8.25 28.33
C GLY A 122 -1.95 -7.41 28.80
N LYS A 123 -1.52 -6.44 27.99
CA LYS A 123 -0.51 -5.45 28.40
C LYS A 123 -1.20 -4.13 28.76
N ASP A 124 -0.52 -3.36 29.60
CA ASP A 124 -0.91 -1.98 29.90
C ASP A 124 -0.75 -1.09 28.66
N VAL A 125 -1.55 -0.01 28.62
CA VAL A 125 -1.48 1.00 27.54
C VAL A 125 -0.16 1.76 27.68
N ALA A 126 0.82 1.40 26.87
CA ALA A 126 2.16 1.98 26.84
C ALA A 126 2.74 1.93 25.42
N PRO A 127 3.65 2.85 25.03
CA PRO A 127 4.23 2.87 23.69
C PRO A 127 4.90 1.55 23.29
N GLU A 128 5.56 0.86 24.20
CA GLU A 128 6.28 -0.40 23.96
C GLU A 128 5.34 -1.56 23.61
N ALA A 129 4.13 -1.54 24.18
CA ALA A 129 3.09 -2.53 23.93
C ALA A 129 2.18 -2.15 22.74
N THR A 130 2.33 -0.92 22.22
CA THR A 130 1.49 -0.40 21.13
C THR A 130 2.03 -0.81 19.76
N ARG A 131 1.13 -1.27 18.90
CA ARG A 131 1.43 -1.72 17.54
C ARG A 131 0.96 -0.75 16.47
N LEU A 132 -0.03 0.10 16.79
CA LEU A 132 -0.56 1.11 15.88
C LEU A 132 -1.14 2.28 16.68
N ILE A 133 -0.95 3.50 16.16
CA ILE A 133 -1.54 4.74 16.70
C ILE A 133 -2.56 5.27 15.69
N GLY A 134 -3.76 5.61 16.17
CA GLY A 134 -4.85 6.07 15.31
C GLY A 134 -5.34 7.47 15.62
N LEU A 135 -5.85 8.15 14.58
CA LEU A 135 -6.47 9.46 14.67
C LEU A 135 -7.81 9.43 13.93
N ILE A 136 -8.88 9.86 14.61
CA ILE A 136 -10.16 10.14 13.99
C ILE A 136 -10.17 11.62 13.64
N CYS A 137 -10.48 11.98 12.40
CA CYS A 137 -10.43 13.34 11.90
C CYS A 137 -11.76 13.76 11.26
N GLU A 138 -12.00 15.06 11.25
CA GLU A 138 -13.10 15.67 10.50
C GLU A 138 -12.63 15.90 9.05
N GLY A 139 -13.08 15.07 8.13
CA GLY A 139 -12.75 15.15 6.70
C GLY A 139 -11.50 14.37 6.29
N ASP A 140 -11.10 14.59 5.06
CA ASP A 140 -10.10 13.78 4.35
C ASP A 140 -8.74 13.70 5.07
N PRO A 141 -8.30 12.50 5.49
CA PRO A 141 -7.06 12.31 6.26
C PRO A 141 -5.78 12.70 5.52
N VAL A 142 -5.80 12.83 4.19
CA VAL A 142 -4.64 13.24 3.38
C VAL A 142 -4.77 14.66 2.84
N ARG A 143 -5.75 15.43 3.31
CA ARG A 143 -5.87 16.86 3.01
C ARG A 143 -5.58 17.70 4.23
N ARG A 144 -5.07 18.92 3.97
CA ARG A 144 -4.78 19.88 5.04
C ARG A 144 -6.04 20.25 5.82
N VAL A 145 -5.91 20.33 7.13
CA VAL A 145 -6.99 20.77 8.02
C VAL A 145 -7.23 22.25 7.80
N LYS A 146 -8.47 22.62 7.45
CA LYS A 146 -8.87 24.03 7.25
C LYS A 146 -8.80 24.78 8.58
N GLY A 147 -8.28 26.01 8.55
CA GLY A 147 -8.22 26.87 9.73
C GLY A 147 -7.15 26.50 10.76
N SER A 148 -6.30 25.50 10.48
CA SER A 148 -5.14 25.19 11.32
C SER A 148 -3.91 25.95 10.84
N GLU A 149 -3.18 26.58 11.75
CA GLU A 149 -1.88 27.20 11.45
C GLU A 149 -0.84 26.17 11.02
N TRP A 150 -0.94 24.96 11.55
CA TRP A 150 -0.14 23.82 11.10
C TRP A 150 -0.72 23.19 9.84
N SER A 151 0.02 23.36 8.73
CA SER A 151 -0.42 22.87 7.41
C SER A 151 -0.39 21.34 7.23
N ALA A 152 0.00 20.58 8.28
CA ALA A 152 0.04 19.12 8.26
C ALA A 152 -1.36 18.50 8.09
N THR A 153 -1.41 17.46 7.26
CA THR A 153 -2.60 16.62 7.12
C THR A 153 -2.81 15.76 8.37
N PRO A 154 -4.01 15.19 8.62
CA PRO A 154 -4.20 14.21 9.68
C PRO A 154 -3.22 13.01 9.58
N ALA A 155 -2.92 12.54 8.38
CA ALA A 155 -1.92 11.48 8.16
C ALA A 155 -0.51 11.92 8.58
N ASP A 156 -0.09 13.19 8.30
CA ASP A 156 1.19 13.72 8.77
C ASP A 156 1.23 13.82 10.30
N ARG A 157 0.12 14.18 10.94
CA ARG A 157 0.00 14.24 12.40
C ARG A 157 0.14 12.85 13.03
N VAL A 158 -0.49 11.84 12.42
CA VAL A 158 -0.30 10.44 12.83
C VAL A 158 1.15 10.00 12.63
N ALA A 159 1.78 10.35 11.51
CA ALA A 159 3.19 10.03 11.28
C ALA A 159 4.11 10.67 12.35
N HIS A 160 3.78 11.89 12.79
CA HIS A 160 4.50 12.55 13.87
C HIS A 160 4.36 11.81 15.21
N LEU A 161 3.13 11.44 15.60
CA LEU A 161 2.86 10.60 16.78
C LEU A 161 3.61 9.27 16.72
N CYS A 162 3.57 8.59 15.57
CA CYS A 162 4.26 7.32 15.34
C CYS A 162 5.76 7.43 15.59
N ARG A 163 6.41 8.45 15.06
CA ARG A 163 7.85 8.68 15.24
C ARG A 163 8.21 9.05 16.66
N SER A 164 7.41 9.88 17.31
CA SER A 164 7.62 10.31 18.70
C SER A 164 7.60 9.12 19.66
N HIS A 165 6.70 8.17 19.44
CA HIS A 165 6.53 7.00 20.31
C HIS A 165 7.22 5.73 19.82
N ASN A 166 7.94 5.79 18.67
CA ASN A 166 8.57 4.62 18.05
C ASN A 166 7.59 3.49 17.68
N VAL A 167 6.37 3.86 17.32
CA VAL A 167 5.35 2.95 16.81
C VAL A 167 5.25 3.17 15.30
N PRO A 168 5.74 2.26 14.45
CA PRO A 168 5.95 2.56 13.02
C PRO A 168 4.66 2.65 12.20
N LEU A 169 3.52 2.16 12.73
CA LEU A 169 2.24 2.14 12.02
C LEU A 169 1.24 3.11 12.62
N GLY A 170 0.52 3.78 11.76
CA GLY A 170 -0.60 4.63 12.11
C GLY A 170 -1.80 4.46 11.19
N LEU A 171 -2.96 4.94 11.63
CA LEU A 171 -4.21 4.93 10.87
C LEU A 171 -4.97 6.22 11.11
N ALA A 172 -5.17 7.02 10.07
CA ALA A 172 -6.04 8.20 10.13
C ALA A 172 -7.34 7.94 9.37
N THR A 173 -8.49 8.34 9.94
CA THR A 173 -9.77 8.12 9.29
C THR A 173 -10.82 9.18 9.61
N ASP A 174 -11.66 9.51 8.60
CA ASP A 174 -12.91 10.26 8.72
C ASP A 174 -14.14 9.33 8.64
N GLY A 175 -13.93 8.01 8.70
CA GLY A 175 -14.95 6.98 8.51
C GLY A 175 -15.16 6.60 7.04
N ARG A 176 -14.92 7.51 6.08
CA ARG A 176 -14.91 7.21 4.66
C ARG A 176 -13.53 6.76 4.19
N ARG A 177 -12.52 7.59 4.43
CA ARG A 177 -11.15 7.31 4.03
C ARG A 177 -10.35 6.76 5.20
N TRP A 178 -9.63 5.70 4.93
CA TRP A 178 -8.78 4.99 5.89
C TRP A 178 -7.34 5.07 5.38
N ALA A 179 -6.59 6.02 5.92
CA ALA A 179 -5.20 6.26 5.56
C ALA A 179 -4.29 5.46 6.49
N LEU A 180 -3.80 4.33 6.01
CA LEU A 180 -2.72 3.58 6.65
C LEU A 180 -1.43 4.34 6.46
N VAL A 181 -0.74 4.63 7.57
CA VAL A 181 0.50 5.40 7.60
C VAL A 181 1.62 4.49 8.10
N TRP A 182 2.68 4.40 7.33
CA TRP A 182 3.93 3.80 7.78
C TRP A 182 4.99 4.88 7.92
N ALA A 183 5.43 5.12 9.14
CA ALA A 183 6.32 6.22 9.50
C ALA A 183 7.48 5.74 10.39
N PRO A 184 8.42 4.94 9.86
CA PRO A 184 9.59 4.49 10.61
C PRO A 184 10.48 5.68 10.98
N ARG A 185 11.22 5.58 12.09
CA ARG A 185 12.21 6.58 12.48
C ARG A 185 13.32 6.68 11.44
N GLY A 186 13.62 7.90 10.99
CA GLY A 186 14.65 8.17 9.99
C GLY A 186 14.29 7.72 8.56
N GLY A 187 13.09 7.18 8.36
CA GLY A 187 12.60 6.74 7.06
C GLY A 187 11.59 7.69 6.41
N VAL A 188 11.28 7.41 5.15
CA VAL A 188 10.24 8.11 4.40
C VAL A 188 8.86 7.66 4.91
N THR A 189 7.92 8.61 5.00
CA THR A 189 6.52 8.27 5.30
C THR A 189 5.86 7.66 4.07
N THR A 190 5.17 6.57 4.26
CA THR A 190 4.26 5.99 3.27
C THR A 190 2.83 6.14 3.75
N THR A 191 1.93 6.46 2.84
CA THR A 191 0.50 6.52 3.11
C THR A 191 -0.25 5.72 2.05
N ALA A 192 -1.16 4.84 2.48
CA ALA A 192 -2.04 4.08 1.61
C ALA A 192 -3.49 4.33 2.02
N VAL A 193 -4.30 4.89 1.12
CA VAL A 193 -5.67 5.34 1.40
C VAL A 193 -6.68 4.38 0.79
N PHE A 194 -7.54 3.82 1.64
CA PHE A 194 -8.66 2.98 1.27
C PHE A 194 -9.96 3.80 1.38
N ASP A 195 -10.69 3.96 0.29
CA ASP A 195 -12.00 4.64 0.28
C ASP A 195 -13.12 3.63 0.56
N ALA A 196 -13.83 3.82 1.66
CA ALA A 196 -14.89 2.92 2.08
C ALA A 196 -16.24 3.19 1.40
N ILE A 197 -16.33 4.18 0.50
CA ILE A 197 -17.62 4.61 -0.07
C ILE A 197 -18.37 3.48 -0.79
N THR A 198 -17.66 2.54 -1.37
CA THR A 198 -18.19 1.44 -2.18
C THR A 198 -17.99 0.04 -1.57
N TRP A 199 -17.62 -0.05 -0.29
CA TRP A 199 -17.30 -1.33 0.36
C TRP A 199 -18.47 -2.33 0.44
N ASN A 200 -19.70 -1.90 0.20
CA ASN A 200 -20.86 -2.76 0.08
C ASN A 200 -21.04 -3.38 -1.33
N GLU A 201 -20.30 -2.90 -2.32
CA GLU A 201 -20.40 -3.36 -3.70
C GLU A 201 -19.57 -4.64 -3.94
N ALA A 202 -20.05 -5.49 -4.83
CA ALA A 202 -19.35 -6.73 -5.15
C ALA A 202 -18.01 -6.49 -5.86
N ALA A 203 -17.89 -5.38 -6.62
CA ALA A 203 -16.69 -5.00 -7.34
C ALA A 203 -15.52 -4.68 -6.38
N ASP A 204 -15.82 -4.04 -5.23
CA ASP A 204 -14.82 -3.56 -4.28
C ASP A 204 -14.52 -4.56 -3.15
N LEU A 205 -15.12 -5.75 -3.19
CA LEU A 205 -14.87 -6.79 -2.19
C LEU A 205 -13.37 -7.14 -2.07
N THR A 206 -12.62 -7.03 -3.15
CA THR A 206 -11.17 -7.30 -3.16
C THR A 206 -10.42 -6.26 -2.35
N VAL A 207 -10.78 -4.96 -2.44
CA VAL A 207 -10.20 -3.88 -1.62
C VAL A 207 -10.51 -4.08 -0.14
N VAL A 208 -11.76 -4.43 0.19
CA VAL A 208 -12.16 -4.72 1.58
C VAL A 208 -11.36 -5.92 2.13
N ARG A 209 -11.22 -6.98 1.34
CA ARG A 209 -10.42 -8.14 1.74
C ARG A 209 -8.96 -7.79 1.93
N ALA A 210 -8.39 -6.93 1.08
CA ALA A 210 -7.03 -6.43 1.24
C ALA A 210 -6.90 -5.61 2.54
N PHE A 211 -7.80 -4.66 2.80
CA PHE A 211 -7.82 -3.87 4.02
C PHE A 211 -7.89 -4.76 5.27
N VAL A 212 -8.80 -5.73 5.29
CA VAL A 212 -8.92 -6.70 6.39
C VAL A 212 -7.66 -7.56 6.50
N SER A 213 -7.13 -8.09 5.38
CA SER A 213 -5.91 -8.92 5.39
C SER A 213 -4.68 -8.17 5.92
N LEU A 214 -4.60 -6.85 5.70
CA LEU A 214 -3.50 -6.01 6.18
C LEU A 214 -3.62 -5.69 7.67
N LEU A 215 -4.85 -5.39 8.14
CA LEU A 215 -5.08 -4.74 9.43
C LEU A 215 -5.82 -5.61 10.46
N ARG A 216 -6.17 -6.84 10.15
CA ARG A 216 -6.82 -7.71 11.14
C ARG A 216 -5.91 -7.99 12.33
N ARG A 217 -6.52 -8.23 13.50
CA ARG A 217 -5.84 -8.45 14.80
C ARG A 217 -4.68 -9.44 14.70
N GLU A 218 -4.86 -10.55 14.00
CA GLU A 218 -3.86 -11.61 13.90
C GLU A 218 -2.57 -11.17 13.23
N ARG A 219 -2.61 -10.15 12.37
CA ARG A 219 -1.42 -9.58 11.72
C ARG A 219 -0.52 -8.78 12.67
N PHE A 220 -1.06 -8.37 13.80
CA PHE A 220 -0.30 -7.64 14.80
C PHE A 220 0.23 -8.55 15.92
N PHE A 221 -0.48 -9.66 16.22
CA PHE A 221 -0.23 -10.42 17.44
C PHE A 221 -0.04 -11.93 17.24
N ALA A 222 -0.30 -12.46 16.03
CA ALA A 222 -0.26 -13.91 15.77
C ALA A 222 0.59 -14.28 14.56
N VAL A 223 1.57 -13.45 14.22
CA VAL A 223 2.53 -13.68 13.14
C VAL A 223 3.96 -13.59 13.67
N THR A 224 4.91 -14.17 12.94
CA THR A 224 6.34 -14.01 13.23
C THR A 224 6.82 -12.60 12.89
N ASP A 225 7.92 -12.15 13.48
CA ASP A 225 8.42 -10.78 13.33
C ASP A 225 8.65 -10.39 11.86
N ASP A 226 9.11 -11.32 11.05
CA ASP A 226 9.34 -11.16 9.60
C ASP A 226 8.04 -11.06 8.76
N GLN A 227 6.90 -11.44 9.34
CA GLN A 227 5.57 -11.38 8.72
C GLN A 227 4.71 -10.22 9.24
N THR A 228 5.24 -9.41 10.12
CA THR A 228 4.55 -8.18 10.57
C THR A 228 4.46 -7.17 9.43
N LEU A 229 3.41 -6.37 9.41
CA LEU A 229 3.21 -5.37 8.36
C LEU A 229 4.41 -4.40 8.24
N PRO A 230 5.05 -3.89 9.31
CA PRO A 230 6.26 -3.09 9.19
C PRO A 230 7.41 -3.83 8.50
N ALA A 231 7.64 -5.10 8.82
CA ALA A 231 8.69 -5.91 8.20
C ALA A 231 8.44 -6.13 6.70
N LEU A 232 7.17 -6.35 6.31
CA LEU A 232 6.78 -6.51 4.90
C LEU A 232 6.93 -5.20 4.10
N LEU A 233 6.64 -4.06 4.72
CA LEU A 233 6.84 -2.75 4.11
C LEU A 233 8.33 -2.46 3.91
N GLU A 234 9.18 -2.77 4.90
CA GLU A 234 10.64 -2.62 4.76
C GLU A 234 11.19 -3.56 3.67
N ALA A 235 10.80 -4.84 3.67
CA ALA A 235 11.19 -5.78 2.62
C ALA A 235 10.73 -5.34 1.23
N SER A 236 9.59 -4.67 1.13
CA SER A 236 9.08 -4.14 -0.13
C SER A 236 9.87 -2.92 -0.61
N LYS A 237 10.28 -2.05 0.30
CA LYS A 237 11.16 -0.92 0.03
C LYS A 237 12.51 -1.39 -0.49
N ASP A 238 13.15 -2.36 0.19
CA ASP A 238 14.42 -2.95 -0.22
C ASP A 238 14.33 -3.57 -1.62
N ASN A 239 13.23 -4.24 -1.93
CA ASN A 239 12.98 -4.78 -3.28
C ASN A 239 12.86 -3.69 -4.34
N GLN A 240 12.21 -2.57 -4.04
CA GLN A 240 12.09 -1.44 -4.97
C GLN A 240 13.44 -0.77 -5.21
N GLU A 241 14.24 -0.57 -4.17
CA GLU A 241 15.59 -0.03 -4.28
C GLU A 241 16.47 -0.93 -5.14
N LEU A 242 16.45 -2.25 -4.92
CA LEU A 242 17.20 -3.23 -5.70
C LEU A 242 16.79 -3.25 -7.18
N ILE A 243 15.47 -3.15 -7.46
CA ILE A 243 14.98 -3.08 -8.86
C ILE A 243 15.46 -1.79 -9.52
N THR A 244 15.40 -0.66 -8.82
CA THR A 244 15.85 0.65 -9.32
C THR A 244 17.35 0.63 -9.62
N GLU A 245 18.15 0.05 -8.73
CA GLU A 245 19.60 -0.09 -8.93
C GLU A 245 19.92 -0.97 -10.16
N ARG A 246 19.29 -2.15 -10.26
CA ARG A 246 19.45 -3.06 -11.42
C ARG A 246 19.03 -2.39 -12.71
N LEU A 247 17.91 -1.68 -12.73
CA LEU A 247 17.47 -0.92 -13.90
C LEU A 247 18.49 0.15 -14.28
N GLY A 248 19.04 0.88 -13.31
CA GLY A 248 20.09 1.87 -13.54
C GLY A 248 21.35 1.27 -14.21
N VAL A 249 21.76 0.09 -13.75
CA VAL A 249 22.89 -0.65 -14.37
C VAL A 249 22.55 -1.07 -15.80
N GLN A 250 21.35 -1.61 -16.04
CA GLN A 250 20.91 -2.05 -17.38
C GLN A 250 20.79 -0.87 -18.35
N VAL A 251 20.23 0.26 -17.91
CA VAL A 251 20.14 1.48 -18.72
C VAL A 251 21.54 1.99 -19.09
N ARG A 252 22.48 2.01 -18.13
CA ARG A 252 23.87 2.39 -18.41
C ARG A 252 24.50 1.49 -19.46
N GLN A 253 24.40 0.17 -19.32
CA GLN A 253 24.92 -0.80 -20.30
C GLN A 253 24.29 -0.60 -21.68
N ALA A 254 22.99 -0.35 -21.75
CA ALA A 254 22.30 -0.11 -23.02
C ALA A 254 22.77 1.20 -23.68
N VAL A 255 23.03 2.26 -22.91
CA VAL A 255 23.61 3.51 -23.42
C VAL A 255 25.03 3.27 -23.96
N GLU A 256 25.88 2.53 -23.24
CA GLU A 256 27.21 2.19 -23.67
C GLU A 256 27.20 1.39 -24.98
N LEU A 257 26.31 0.41 -25.11
CA LEU A 257 26.12 -0.36 -26.34
C LEU A 257 25.65 0.53 -27.51
N LEU A 258 24.75 1.45 -27.26
CA LEU A 258 24.24 2.38 -28.26
C LEU A 258 25.36 3.33 -28.75
N VAL A 259 26.14 3.91 -27.84
CA VAL A 259 27.29 4.77 -28.16
C VAL A 259 28.33 3.98 -28.98
N ALA A 260 28.66 2.75 -28.57
CA ALA A 260 29.55 1.89 -29.31
C ALA A 260 28.99 1.52 -30.70
N ALA A 261 27.69 1.33 -30.84
CA ALA A 261 27.07 1.07 -32.14
C ALA A 261 27.17 2.28 -33.08
N ILE A 262 26.93 3.49 -32.55
CA ILE A 262 27.06 4.75 -33.29
C ILE A 262 28.55 4.90 -33.78
N GLY A 263 29.53 4.68 -32.91
CA GLY A 263 30.92 4.77 -33.26
C GLY A 263 31.34 3.73 -34.35
N ARG A 264 30.83 2.50 -34.28
CA ARG A 264 31.05 1.50 -35.34
C ARG A 264 30.39 1.93 -36.66
N ALA A 265 29.20 2.48 -36.62
CA ALA A 265 28.49 2.95 -37.81
C ALA A 265 29.24 4.12 -38.46
N GLU A 266 29.76 5.06 -37.65
CA GLU A 266 30.58 6.16 -38.11
C GLU A 266 31.87 5.65 -38.80
N ALA A 267 32.61 4.76 -38.15
CA ALA A 267 33.81 4.18 -38.72
C ALA A 267 33.56 3.48 -40.06
N ALA A 268 32.50 2.68 -40.13
CA ALA A 268 32.08 1.99 -41.37
C ALA A 268 31.66 2.97 -42.48
N GLU A 269 31.04 4.09 -42.13
CA GLU A 269 30.66 5.14 -43.10
C GLU A 269 31.91 5.85 -43.66
N ILE A 270 32.88 6.16 -42.83
CA ILE A 270 34.16 6.75 -43.22
C ILE A 270 34.93 5.80 -44.12
N GLU A 271 35.02 4.50 -43.83
CA GLU A 271 35.64 3.48 -44.68
C GLU A 271 35.02 3.37 -46.08
N ARG A 272 33.70 3.65 -46.18
CA ARG A 272 32.99 3.69 -47.46
C ARG A 272 33.14 5.01 -48.22
N GLY A 273 33.93 5.95 -47.71
CA GLY A 273 34.15 7.28 -48.32
C GLY A 273 33.04 8.30 -47.95
N GLY A 274 32.20 8.00 -46.98
CA GLY A 274 31.18 8.92 -46.43
C GLY A 274 31.80 9.98 -45.52
N ARG A 275 30.94 10.88 -45.02
CA ARG A 275 31.37 12.04 -44.23
C ARG A 275 31.46 11.79 -42.72
N GLY A 276 30.97 10.64 -42.23
CA GLY A 276 30.86 10.38 -40.82
C GLY A 276 29.94 11.38 -40.09
N LEU A 277 30.07 11.50 -38.77
CA LEU A 277 29.38 12.50 -37.95
C LEU A 277 29.94 13.92 -38.25
N PRO A 278 29.08 14.97 -38.15
CA PRO A 278 29.55 16.36 -38.25
C PRO A 278 30.68 16.67 -37.27
N LYS A 279 31.68 17.48 -37.71
CA LYS A 279 32.93 17.76 -36.95
C LYS A 279 32.67 18.55 -35.66
N ASP A 280 31.53 19.18 -35.54
CA ASP A 280 31.06 19.94 -34.35
C ASP A 280 30.40 19.05 -33.31
N VAL A 281 30.03 17.80 -33.63
CA VAL A 281 29.48 16.83 -32.69
C VAL A 281 30.58 16.28 -31.80
N LYS A 282 30.47 16.53 -30.51
CA LYS A 282 31.41 16.05 -29.50
C LYS A 282 30.97 14.66 -28.97
N PRO A 283 31.88 13.86 -28.42
CA PRO A 283 31.53 12.58 -27.78
C PRO A 283 30.47 12.72 -26.69
N GLU A 284 30.48 13.86 -25.95
CA GLU A 284 29.49 14.13 -24.92
C GLU A 284 28.11 14.35 -25.51
N ASP A 285 27.97 14.89 -26.72
CA ASP A 285 26.69 15.12 -27.38
C ASP A 285 26.09 13.78 -27.86
N VAL A 286 26.94 12.86 -28.35
CA VAL A 286 26.54 11.49 -28.70
C VAL A 286 26.04 10.76 -27.47
N TYR A 287 26.77 10.86 -26.34
CA TYR A 287 26.35 10.25 -25.09
C TYR A 287 25.03 10.82 -24.58
N ARG A 288 24.85 12.15 -24.55
CA ARG A 288 23.60 12.80 -24.17
C ARG A 288 22.43 12.39 -25.06
N GLY A 289 22.66 12.31 -26.36
CA GLY A 289 21.67 11.82 -27.33
C GLY A 289 21.26 10.37 -27.05
N ALA A 290 22.22 9.49 -26.79
CA ALA A 290 21.98 8.09 -26.43
C ALA A 290 21.18 7.96 -25.13
N VAL A 291 21.53 8.72 -24.08
CA VAL A 291 20.78 8.78 -22.82
C VAL A 291 19.34 9.27 -23.06
N ALA A 292 19.15 10.34 -23.86
CA ALA A 292 17.81 10.85 -24.16
C ALA A 292 16.93 9.84 -24.89
N VAL A 293 17.49 9.07 -25.82
CA VAL A 293 16.77 8.01 -26.51
C VAL A 293 16.39 6.89 -25.56
N MET A 294 17.33 6.41 -24.72
CA MET A 294 17.05 5.36 -23.74
C MET A 294 16.00 5.75 -22.73
N MET A 295 16.06 6.99 -22.21
CA MET A 295 15.04 7.49 -21.29
C MET A 295 13.65 7.53 -21.95
N ARG A 296 13.53 7.95 -23.20
CA ARG A 296 12.26 7.91 -23.94
C ARG A 296 11.72 6.50 -24.12
N ILE A 297 12.59 5.53 -24.41
CA ILE A 297 12.19 4.12 -24.53
C ILE A 297 11.68 3.60 -23.18
N VAL A 298 12.38 3.89 -22.09
CA VAL A 298 11.96 3.50 -20.73
C VAL A 298 10.58 4.10 -20.40
N PHE A 299 10.38 5.40 -20.65
CA PHE A 299 9.08 6.04 -20.44
C PHE A 299 7.96 5.46 -21.31
N LEU A 300 8.23 5.13 -22.56
CA LEU A 300 7.23 4.49 -23.44
C LEU A 300 6.84 3.10 -22.93
N LEU A 301 7.80 2.30 -22.50
CA LEU A 301 7.53 0.96 -21.91
C LEU A 301 6.70 1.04 -20.63
N PHE A 302 6.93 2.09 -19.80
CA PHE A 302 6.11 2.33 -18.61
C PHE A 302 4.69 2.82 -18.93
N ALA A 303 4.49 3.48 -20.07
CA ALA A 303 3.18 4.02 -20.47
C ALA A 303 2.30 2.96 -21.16
N GLU A 304 2.85 1.82 -21.56
CA GLU A 304 2.14 0.71 -22.21
C GLU A 304 1.66 -0.37 -21.23
N GLU A 305 2.09 -0.32 -19.94
CA GLU A 305 1.61 -1.20 -18.87
C GLU A 305 0.40 -0.58 -18.14
#